data_bc0a82aac6529fd1ca8865e79b47e14d
#
_entry.id   bc0a82aac6529fd1ca8865e79b47e14d
#
_cell.length_a   1.000
_cell.length_b   1.000
_cell.length_c   1.000
_cell.angle_alpha   90.00
_cell.angle_beta   90.00
_cell.angle_gamma   90.00
#
_symmetry.space_group_name_H-M   'P 1'
#
loop_
_entity.id
_entity.type
_entity.pdbx_description
1 polymer ?
#
loop_
_entity_poly.entity_id
_entity_poly.type
_entity_poly.pdbx_seq_one_letter_code
_entity_poly.pdbx_strand_id
1 'polypeptide(L)'
;MHQDSKLKRLFYRLSLLIPDTWYLSLKYYKNFGELPNLKYPKTFNEKLQWLKLHDRKPIYTTMVDKYEVKQYVANIIGEKYIIPTLGVWDRAEDINFDSLPNQFVLKATHDSGRVVICKD
;
A
#
# COMPACT_ATOMS: atom_id res chain seq x y z
N MET A 1 11.16 25.00 -2.59
CA MET A 1 10.51 23.67 -2.64
C MET A 1 11.38 22.48 -2.22
N HIS A 2 12.65 22.66 -1.85
CA HIS A 2 13.58 21.56 -1.51
C HIS A 2 13.73 21.27 0.01
N GLN A 3 13.25 22.17 0.88
CA GLN A 3 13.41 22.07 2.33
C GLN A 3 12.42 21.07 2.98
N ASP A 4 11.23 20.90 2.38
CA ASP A 4 10.19 19.97 2.86
C ASP A 4 10.58 18.48 2.78
N SER A 5 11.44 18.12 1.83
CA SER A 5 11.83 16.72 1.63
C SER A 5 12.82 16.22 2.69
N LYS A 6 13.73 17.09 3.18
CA LYS A 6 14.71 16.74 4.23
C LYS A 6 14.01 16.60 5.59
N LEU A 7 13.07 17.51 5.89
CA LEU A 7 12.30 17.46 7.12
C LEU A 7 11.42 16.20 7.18
N LYS A 8 10.76 15.84 6.07
CA LYS A 8 9.97 14.61 5.95
C LYS A 8 10.83 13.35 6.12
N ARG A 9 12.06 13.33 5.57
CA ARG A 9 13.01 12.22 5.74
C ARG A 9 13.49 12.10 7.19
N LEU A 10 13.75 13.22 7.86
CA LEU A 10 14.14 13.23 9.26
C LEU A 10 12.99 12.73 10.15
N PHE A 11 11.77 13.20 9.92
CA PHE A 11 10.57 12.71 10.60
C PHE A 11 10.35 11.21 10.38
N TYR A 12 10.55 10.72 9.17
CA TYR A 12 10.45 9.29 8.87
C TYR A 12 11.51 8.47 9.63
N ARG A 13 12.76 8.96 9.68
CA ARG A 13 13.83 8.31 10.46
C ARG A 13 13.55 8.30 11.98
N LEU A 14 13.03 9.38 12.50
CA LEU A 14 12.64 9.47 13.91
C LEU A 14 11.42 8.60 14.22
N SER A 15 10.48 8.46 13.29
CA SER A 15 9.31 7.58 13.48
C SER A 15 9.67 6.10 13.56
N LEU A 16 10.81 5.67 12.99
CA LEU A 16 11.31 4.30 13.11
C LEU A 16 11.81 3.95 14.54
N LEU A 17 12.09 4.97 15.35
CA LEU A 17 12.51 4.80 16.76
C LEU A 17 11.31 4.80 17.73
N ILE A 18 10.12 5.18 17.25
CA ILE A 18 8.91 5.21 18.06
C ILE A 18 8.25 3.83 18.01
N PRO A 19 7.89 3.22 19.15
CA PRO A 19 7.11 1.98 19.14
C PRO A 19 5.84 2.11 18.31
N ASP A 20 5.50 1.08 17.54
CA ASP A 20 4.34 1.07 16.63
C ASP A 20 3.03 1.49 17.33
N THR A 21 2.87 1.09 18.59
CA THR A 21 1.69 1.45 19.41
C THR A 21 1.56 2.96 19.58
N TRP A 22 2.68 3.64 19.86
CA TRP A 22 2.71 5.10 20.01
C TRP A 22 2.48 5.81 18.69
N TYR A 23 3.14 5.35 17.65
CA TYR A 23 2.95 5.88 16.30
C TYR A 23 1.50 5.79 15.84
N LEU A 24 0.87 4.62 16.00
CA LEU A 24 -0.52 4.40 15.64
C LEU A 24 -1.48 5.24 16.49
N SER A 25 -1.22 5.37 17.79
CA SER A 25 -2.05 6.19 18.68
C SER A 25 -2.00 7.67 18.33
N LEU A 26 -0.82 8.21 18.04
CA LEU A 26 -0.67 9.60 17.61
C LEU A 26 -1.34 9.87 16.26
N LYS A 27 -1.19 8.93 15.31
CA LYS A 27 -1.84 9.03 14.01
C LYS A 27 -3.37 8.94 14.12
N TYR A 28 -3.87 8.09 15.00
CA TYR A 28 -5.30 7.98 15.30
C TYR A 28 -5.82 9.28 15.92
N TYR A 29 -5.13 9.79 16.94
CA TYR A 29 -5.49 11.06 17.58
C TYR A 29 -5.55 12.22 16.59
N LYS A 30 -4.58 12.33 15.68
CA LYS A 30 -4.58 13.36 14.62
C LYS A 30 -5.82 13.31 13.73
N ASN A 31 -6.37 12.11 13.47
CA ASN A 31 -7.50 11.94 12.56
C ASN A 31 -8.87 11.98 13.25
N PHE A 32 -8.94 11.58 14.51
CA PHE A 32 -10.21 11.39 15.24
C PHE A 32 -10.35 12.30 16.46
N GLY A 33 -9.29 13.00 16.89
CA GLY A 33 -9.32 13.89 18.04
C GLY A 33 -9.28 13.18 19.40
N GLU A 34 -9.21 11.84 19.42
CA GLU A 34 -9.18 10.99 20.61
C GLU A 34 -8.13 9.89 20.49
N LEU A 35 -7.67 9.35 21.62
CA LEU A 35 -6.74 8.22 21.63
C LEU A 35 -7.50 6.90 21.46
N PRO A 36 -6.96 5.93 20.68
CA PRO A 36 -7.61 4.64 20.51
C PRO A 36 -7.48 3.78 21.77
N ASN A 37 -8.54 3.04 22.12
CA ASN A 37 -8.44 1.99 23.12
C ASN A 37 -7.88 0.72 22.50
N LEU A 38 -6.55 0.58 22.48
CA LEU A 38 -5.89 -0.58 21.89
C LEU A 38 -5.92 -1.82 22.78
N LYS A 39 -6.27 -1.69 24.06
CA LYS A 39 -6.38 -2.84 24.97
C LYS A 39 -7.73 -3.54 24.80
N TYR A 40 -8.81 -2.77 24.65
CA TYR A 40 -10.17 -3.28 24.47
C TYR A 40 -10.86 -2.50 23.35
N PRO A 41 -10.48 -2.76 22.06
CA PRO A 41 -11.00 -2.00 20.94
C PRO A 41 -12.50 -2.26 20.74
N LYS A 42 -13.29 -1.19 20.73
CA LYS A 42 -14.75 -1.26 20.55
C LYS A 42 -15.16 -0.86 19.15
N THR A 43 -14.62 0.25 18.65
CA THR A 43 -14.95 0.80 17.34
C THR A 43 -14.23 0.03 16.22
N PHE A 44 -14.76 0.11 15.00
CA PHE A 44 -14.12 -0.48 13.83
C PHE A 44 -12.69 0.05 13.63
N ASN A 45 -12.50 1.37 13.77
CA ASN A 45 -11.20 1.99 13.59
C ASN A 45 -10.18 1.56 14.66
N GLU A 46 -10.58 1.41 15.91
CA GLU A 46 -9.72 0.86 16.97
C GLU A 46 -9.34 -0.60 16.70
N LYS A 47 -10.30 -1.42 16.25
CA LYS A 47 -10.03 -2.81 15.85
C LYS A 47 -9.03 -2.90 14.70
N LEU A 48 -9.12 -2.01 13.72
CA LEU A 48 -8.11 -1.93 12.64
C LEU A 48 -6.71 -1.59 13.17
N GLN A 49 -6.57 -0.66 14.12
CA GLN A 49 -5.26 -0.34 14.70
C GLN A 49 -4.73 -1.53 15.52
N TRP A 50 -5.60 -2.21 16.26
CA TRP A 50 -5.25 -3.41 17.01
C TRP A 50 -4.74 -4.53 16.09
N LEU A 51 -5.43 -4.79 14.97
CA LEU A 51 -5.02 -5.77 13.97
C LEU A 51 -3.63 -5.45 13.38
N LYS A 52 -3.33 -4.19 13.10
CA LYS A 52 -2.00 -3.77 12.62
C LYS A 52 -0.87 -4.11 13.60
N LEU A 53 -1.16 -4.18 14.89
CA LEU A 53 -0.18 -4.52 15.93
C LEU A 53 -0.04 -6.02 16.13
N HIS A 54 -1.15 -6.78 16.03
CA HIS A 54 -1.23 -8.16 16.52
C HIS A 54 -1.39 -9.19 15.41
N ASP A 55 -1.96 -8.82 14.26
CA ASP A 55 -2.20 -9.74 13.13
C ASP A 55 -1.26 -9.41 11.96
N ARG A 56 -0.01 -9.88 12.05
CA ARG A 56 1.05 -9.67 11.05
C ARG A 56 1.42 -11.00 10.41
N LYS A 57 0.79 -11.32 9.28
CA LYS A 57 1.09 -12.53 8.51
C LYS A 57 1.88 -12.20 7.25
N PRO A 58 2.92 -12.97 6.89
CA PRO A 58 3.70 -12.75 5.67
C PRO A 58 2.83 -12.67 4.41
N ILE A 59 1.75 -13.45 4.34
CA ILE A 59 0.82 -13.48 3.22
C ILE A 59 0.20 -12.09 2.93
N TYR A 60 0.11 -11.21 3.92
CA TYR A 60 -0.44 -9.87 3.71
C TYR A 60 0.42 -9.01 2.78
N THR A 61 1.74 -9.25 2.74
CA THR A 61 2.63 -8.58 1.78
C THR A 61 2.25 -8.97 0.35
N THR A 62 2.07 -10.25 0.08
CA THR A 62 1.58 -10.74 -1.22
C THR A 62 0.19 -10.19 -1.57
N MET A 63 -0.72 -10.14 -0.59
CA MET A 63 -2.08 -9.64 -0.83
C MET A 63 -2.15 -8.14 -1.14
N VAL A 64 -1.20 -7.33 -0.68
CA VAL A 64 -1.17 -5.89 -0.99
C VAL A 64 -0.37 -5.55 -2.23
N ASP A 65 0.50 -6.43 -2.70
CA ASP A 65 1.19 -6.28 -3.97
C ASP A 65 0.25 -6.59 -5.14
N LYS A 66 0.09 -5.63 -6.07
CA LYS A 66 -0.90 -5.73 -7.16
C LYS A 66 -0.54 -6.76 -8.22
N TYR A 67 0.70 -7.17 -8.30
CA TYR A 67 1.15 -8.21 -9.22
C TYR A 67 1.07 -9.59 -8.55
N GLU A 68 1.65 -9.75 -7.37
CA GLU A 68 1.68 -11.01 -6.66
C GLU A 68 0.28 -11.51 -6.28
N VAL A 69 -0.63 -10.59 -5.88
CA VAL A 69 -2.01 -10.97 -5.54
C VAL A 69 -2.77 -11.59 -6.73
N LYS A 70 -2.45 -11.22 -7.96
CA LYS A 70 -3.08 -11.82 -9.13
C LYS A 70 -2.76 -13.31 -9.24
N GLN A 71 -1.49 -13.69 -9.04
CA GLN A 71 -1.08 -15.10 -9.04
C GLN A 71 -1.72 -15.86 -7.87
N TYR A 72 -1.73 -15.25 -6.68
CA TYR A 72 -2.40 -15.83 -5.53
C TYR A 72 -3.87 -16.11 -5.79
N VAL A 73 -4.60 -15.15 -6.34
CA VAL A 73 -6.03 -15.30 -6.65
C VAL A 73 -6.25 -16.28 -7.82
N ALA A 74 -5.40 -16.23 -8.86
CA ALA A 74 -5.46 -17.17 -9.97
C ALA A 74 -5.38 -18.64 -9.53
N ASN A 75 -4.50 -18.91 -8.56
CA ASN A 75 -4.34 -20.27 -8.00
C ASN A 75 -5.57 -20.74 -7.20
N ILE A 76 -6.42 -19.83 -6.72
CA ILE A 76 -7.62 -20.17 -5.93
C ILE A 76 -8.84 -20.33 -6.82
N ILE A 77 -9.09 -19.37 -7.72
CA ILE A 77 -10.33 -19.31 -8.51
C ILE A 77 -10.13 -19.50 -10.02
N GLY A 78 -8.89 -19.56 -10.49
CA GLY A 78 -8.51 -19.77 -11.87
C GLY A 78 -8.14 -18.47 -12.62
N GLU A 79 -7.23 -18.59 -13.58
CA GLU A 79 -6.69 -17.48 -14.37
C GLU A 79 -7.74 -16.70 -15.16
N LYS A 80 -8.81 -17.36 -15.59
CA LYS A 80 -9.89 -16.74 -16.38
C LYS A 80 -10.60 -15.57 -15.67
N TYR A 81 -10.45 -15.48 -14.35
CA TYR A 81 -11.02 -14.37 -13.55
C TYR A 81 -10.03 -13.24 -13.28
N ILE A 82 -8.79 -13.37 -13.77
CA ILE A 82 -7.75 -12.36 -13.56
C ILE A 82 -7.67 -11.43 -14.75
N ILE A 83 -7.70 -10.12 -14.49
CA ILE A 83 -7.47 -9.12 -15.52
C ILE A 83 -6.02 -9.28 -16.04
N PRO A 84 -5.82 -9.44 -17.37
CA PRO A 84 -4.50 -9.62 -17.95
C PRO A 84 -3.54 -8.52 -17.56
N THR A 85 -2.27 -8.90 -17.33
CA THR A 85 -1.18 -7.98 -17.10
C THR A 85 -0.38 -7.85 -18.38
N LEU A 86 -0.26 -6.63 -18.90
CA LEU A 86 0.46 -6.35 -20.16
C LEU A 86 1.98 -6.44 -19.98
N GLY A 87 2.47 -6.12 -18.79
CA GLY A 87 3.88 -6.22 -18.42
C GLY A 87 4.13 -5.79 -16.99
N VAL A 88 5.32 -6.13 -16.48
CA VAL A 88 5.84 -5.71 -15.19
C VAL A 88 7.26 -5.24 -15.42
N TRP A 89 7.60 -4.04 -14.95
CA TRP A 89 8.90 -3.41 -15.14
C TRP A 89 9.38 -2.83 -13.82
N ASP A 90 10.67 -2.92 -13.58
CA ASP A 90 11.29 -2.35 -12.39
C ASP A 90 11.54 -0.84 -12.54
N ARG A 91 11.70 -0.38 -13.77
CA ARG A 91 12.02 1.03 -14.10
C ARG A 91 11.12 1.52 -15.23
N ALA A 92 10.79 2.80 -15.19
CA ALA A 92 9.95 3.43 -16.21
C ALA A 92 10.61 3.43 -17.61
N GLU A 93 11.95 3.48 -17.63
CA GLU A 93 12.74 3.48 -18.87
C GLU A 93 12.69 2.14 -19.60
N ASP A 94 12.35 1.05 -18.91
CA ASP A 94 12.27 -0.30 -19.49
C ASP A 94 10.92 -0.55 -20.19
N ILE A 95 9.97 0.38 -20.07
CA ILE A 95 8.65 0.25 -20.68
C ILE A 95 8.74 0.50 -22.20
N ASN A 96 8.51 -0.54 -23.00
CA ASN A 96 8.32 -0.36 -24.44
C ASN A 96 6.88 0.05 -24.73
N PHE A 97 6.64 1.35 -24.85
CA PHE A 97 5.31 1.90 -25.10
C PHE A 97 4.73 1.49 -26.46
N ASP A 98 5.59 1.25 -27.45
CA ASP A 98 5.14 0.83 -28.80
C ASP A 98 4.52 -0.58 -28.80
N SER A 99 4.84 -1.39 -27.80
CA SER A 99 4.27 -2.73 -27.63
C SER A 99 2.95 -2.76 -26.84
N LEU A 100 2.55 -1.62 -26.28
CA LEU A 100 1.31 -1.51 -25.51
C LEU A 100 0.12 -1.15 -26.40
N PRO A 101 -1.10 -1.56 -26.04
CA PRO A 101 -2.30 -1.08 -26.72
C PRO A 101 -2.47 0.43 -26.50
N ASN A 102 -3.29 1.09 -27.34
CA ASN A 102 -3.54 2.53 -27.23
C ASN A 102 -4.11 2.94 -25.86
N GLN A 103 -4.83 2.03 -25.20
CA GLN A 103 -5.43 2.27 -23.89
C GLN A 103 -4.86 1.30 -22.86
N PHE A 104 -4.23 1.83 -21.85
CA PHE A 104 -3.66 1.04 -20.75
C PHE A 104 -3.60 1.84 -19.44
N VAL A 105 -3.32 1.13 -18.37
CA VAL A 105 -3.15 1.70 -17.02
C VAL A 105 -1.85 1.23 -16.43
N LEU A 106 -1.00 2.17 -16.01
CA LEU A 106 0.20 1.90 -15.23
C LEU A 106 -0.09 2.11 -13.75
N LYS A 107 0.35 1.18 -12.92
CA LYS A 107 0.21 1.23 -11.46
C LYS A 107 1.49 0.76 -10.79
N ALA A 108 1.90 1.42 -9.71
CA ALA A 108 2.92 0.86 -8.84
C ALA A 108 2.37 -0.39 -8.12
N THR A 109 3.18 -1.43 -7.97
CA THR A 109 2.74 -2.71 -7.38
C THR A 109 2.38 -2.56 -5.91
N HIS A 110 3.17 -1.80 -5.16
CA HIS A 110 3.10 -1.67 -3.69
C HIS A 110 2.57 -0.31 -3.18
N ASP A 111 2.23 0.63 -4.07
CA ASP A 111 1.73 1.96 -3.67
C ASP A 111 0.21 2.07 -3.90
N SER A 112 -0.45 2.94 -3.15
CA SER A 112 -1.86 3.26 -3.32
C SER A 112 -2.04 4.68 -3.86
N GLY A 113 -2.86 4.80 -4.92
CA GLY A 113 -3.25 6.10 -5.48
C GLY A 113 -2.39 6.62 -6.62
N ARG A 114 -1.22 6.06 -6.88
CA ARG A 114 -0.43 6.43 -8.07
C ARG A 114 -0.85 5.57 -9.26
N VAL A 115 -1.62 6.18 -10.13
CA VAL A 115 -2.18 5.54 -11.34
C VAL A 115 -2.00 6.50 -12.50
N VAL A 116 -1.45 6.00 -13.61
CA VAL A 116 -1.42 6.70 -14.89
C VAL A 116 -2.35 5.99 -15.84
N ILE A 117 -3.31 6.71 -16.38
CA ILE A 117 -4.30 6.19 -17.34
C ILE A 117 -3.99 6.80 -18.70
N CYS A 118 -3.61 5.94 -19.65
CA CYS A 118 -3.54 6.31 -21.05
C CYS A 118 -4.88 5.99 -21.72
N LYS A 119 -5.46 6.97 -22.38
CA LYS A 119 -6.79 6.83 -23.03
C LYS A 119 -6.72 6.83 -24.54
N ASP A 120 -5.69 7.45 -25.13
CA ASP A 120 -5.42 7.51 -26.57
C ASP A 120 -3.96 7.83 -26.80
#